data_966dba872cc53f678a2db1f6948d94a0
#
_entry.id   966dba872cc53f678a2db1f6948d94a0
#
_cell.length_a   1.000
_cell.length_b   1.000
_cell.length_c   1.000
_cell.angle_alpha   90.00
_cell.angle_beta   90.00
_cell.angle_gamma   90.00
#
_symmetry.space_group_name_H-M   'P 1'
#
loop_
_entity.id
_entity.type
_entity.pdbx_description
1 polymer ?
#
loop_
_entity_poly.entity_id
_entity_poly.type
_entity_poly.pdbx_seq_one_letter_code
_entity_poly.pdbx_strand_id
1 'polypeptide(L)'
;QYLQQKAEAERKAEAAIATEIELSGSLTVKELAEKMGREVSEIIKKLMLLGVMASINQEVDVDTATIVAEEFGVTVTEVEPEEDPTDIIEIEDAPETLKPRPPVVTIMGHVDHGKTSLLDVIRQTNVTAGEAGGITQHIGAYQVRYNDNKITFLDTPGHEAFTAMRLRGAKSTDIAVLVVAADDGVMPQTIEAINHAKSADVPIIVAINKMDKPGANPDHVKQQLSEHGLLPEEWGGDVIMVPVSAKQKQGIDDLLENILLVAEVMELKANPNRKAYGVVIEAQLDKGRGAVCTVLVQKGSLRVGDTVLAGTAYGKVRAMTNERGEKVKVARPSMPVEILGFSEVPQAGEIINGMDDNEARAIAEKRIAKQRVQELQATHKVTLDDIFNQIQQGELKDLNIIIKADVQGSVEALRQSLEGIKNPEVRIVIVHAAVGAINESDIMLASASNAIVMGFNVRPDANVRRAAENEKVDLRTYRVIYDAINDVESAMRGMLAPQFKEVVVGRAEVRQVISTPKAIVAGSYVTEGRITNDSEVRLIRDGIVVFEGKVDSLRRFKDEVKEVKTSFECGISLEGYRDVKEGDVIEAYLMEEIAPQF
;
A
#
# COMPACT_ATOMS: atom_id res chain seq x y z
N GLN A 1 -48.70 -2.60 -39.74
CA GLN A 1 -47.64 -3.40 -39.07
C GLN A 1 -46.78 -2.57 -38.09
N TYR A 2 -46.28 -1.36 -38.47
CA TYR A 2 -45.46 -0.49 -37.59
C TYR A 2 -46.24 0.02 -36.37
N LEU A 3 -47.52 0.43 -36.56
CA LEU A 3 -48.38 0.85 -35.45
C LEU A 3 -48.80 -0.27 -34.52
N GLN A 4 -48.93 -1.50 -35.03
CA GLN A 4 -49.19 -2.67 -34.22
C GLN A 4 -47.95 -3.10 -33.42
N GLN A 5 -46.77 -3.04 -33.99
CA GLN A 5 -45.50 -3.31 -33.28
C GLN A 5 -45.19 -2.26 -32.19
N LYS A 6 -45.53 -0.98 -32.44
CA LYS A 6 -45.40 0.07 -31.44
C LYS A 6 -46.37 -0.09 -30.28
N ALA A 7 -47.64 -0.43 -30.59
CA ALA A 7 -48.64 -0.71 -29.55
C ALA A 7 -48.35 -1.98 -28.73
N GLU A 8 -47.71 -2.99 -29.35
CA GLU A 8 -47.28 -4.18 -28.68
C GLU A 8 -46.03 -3.95 -27.83
N ALA A 9 -45.12 -3.07 -28.26
CA ALA A 9 -43.97 -2.63 -27.47
C ALA A 9 -44.40 -1.75 -26.27
N GLU A 10 -45.38 -0.83 -26.46
CA GLU A 10 -45.94 -0.01 -25.39
C GLU A 10 -46.70 -0.88 -24.35
N ARG A 11 -47.47 -1.88 -24.79
CA ARG A 11 -48.11 -2.86 -23.87
C ARG A 11 -47.10 -3.75 -23.13
N LYS A 12 -45.99 -4.12 -23.75
CA LYS A 12 -44.91 -4.84 -23.09
C LYS A 12 -44.15 -3.98 -22.08
N ALA A 13 -43.99 -2.69 -22.38
CA ALA A 13 -43.38 -1.73 -21.46
C ALA A 13 -44.29 -1.43 -20.25
N GLU A 14 -45.63 -1.28 -20.48
CA GLU A 14 -46.60 -1.12 -19.39
C GLU A 14 -46.74 -2.37 -18.51
N ALA A 15 -46.57 -3.56 -19.05
CA ALA A 15 -46.60 -4.83 -18.30
C ALA A 15 -45.33 -5.09 -17.50
N ALA A 16 -44.24 -4.33 -17.73
CA ALA A 16 -42.97 -4.47 -17.03
C ALA A 16 -42.84 -3.50 -15.83
N ILE A 17 -43.83 -2.62 -15.60
CA ILE A 17 -43.81 -1.73 -14.44
C ILE A 17 -44.16 -2.54 -13.19
N ALA A 18 -43.17 -2.69 -12.30
CA ALA A 18 -43.36 -3.36 -11.03
C ALA A 18 -44.36 -2.57 -10.15
N THR A 19 -45.38 -3.21 -9.64
CA THR A 19 -46.34 -2.62 -8.68
C THR A 19 -45.83 -2.78 -7.24
N GLU A 20 -44.92 -3.69 -7.00
CA GLU A 20 -44.30 -3.96 -5.71
C GLU A 20 -42.82 -4.28 -5.92
N ILE A 21 -41.93 -3.68 -5.14
CA ILE A 21 -40.49 -3.94 -5.16
C ILE A 21 -39.98 -4.23 -3.76
N GLU A 22 -39.04 -5.17 -3.66
CA GLU A 22 -38.34 -5.50 -2.43
C GLU A 22 -37.00 -4.76 -2.40
N LEU A 23 -36.75 -4.01 -1.31
CA LEU A 23 -35.50 -3.31 -1.06
C LEU A 23 -34.80 -3.93 0.18
N SER A 24 -33.54 -4.28 0.01
CA SER A 24 -32.71 -4.93 1.03
C SER A 24 -31.44 -4.13 1.33
N GLY A 25 -31.52 -2.82 1.59
CA GLY A 25 -30.40 -1.94 1.84
C GLY A 25 -30.20 -0.84 0.77
N SER A 26 -29.10 -0.06 0.89
CA SER A 26 -28.76 0.97 -0.11
C SER A 26 -28.55 0.34 -1.49
N LEU A 27 -29.03 1.01 -2.54
CA LEU A 27 -28.95 0.54 -3.91
C LEU A 27 -28.61 1.70 -4.85
N THR A 28 -28.02 1.40 -6.00
CA THR A 28 -27.69 2.42 -6.99
C THR A 28 -28.96 2.91 -7.71
N VAL A 29 -28.94 4.17 -8.19
CA VAL A 29 -30.05 4.73 -8.98
C VAL A 29 -30.41 3.84 -10.18
N LYS A 30 -29.42 3.19 -10.78
CA LYS A 30 -29.59 2.25 -11.88
C LYS A 30 -30.36 0.98 -11.44
N GLU A 31 -29.97 0.39 -10.32
CA GLU A 31 -30.65 -0.82 -9.75
C GLU A 31 -32.08 -0.50 -9.34
N LEU A 32 -32.33 0.69 -8.78
CA LEU A 32 -33.67 1.15 -8.46
C LEU A 32 -34.53 1.26 -9.73
N ALA A 33 -33.96 1.82 -10.82
CA ALA A 33 -34.62 1.93 -12.10
C ALA A 33 -34.97 0.56 -12.71
N GLU A 34 -34.04 -0.38 -12.65
CA GLU A 34 -34.23 -1.75 -13.14
C GLU A 34 -35.31 -2.48 -12.34
N LYS A 35 -35.31 -2.37 -10.99
CA LYS A 35 -36.32 -2.98 -10.13
C LYS A 35 -37.72 -2.41 -10.33
N MET A 36 -37.82 -1.09 -10.58
CA MET A 36 -39.09 -0.41 -10.84
C MET A 36 -39.59 -0.56 -12.30
N GLY A 37 -38.74 -1.06 -13.20
CA GLY A 37 -39.06 -1.11 -14.65
C GLY A 37 -39.21 0.27 -15.28
N ARG A 38 -38.47 1.29 -14.80
CA ARG A 38 -38.51 2.67 -15.24
C ARG A 38 -37.20 3.13 -15.85
N GLU A 39 -37.23 4.22 -16.63
CA GLU A 39 -36.01 4.81 -17.13
C GLU A 39 -35.21 5.52 -16.02
N VAL A 40 -33.91 5.33 -16.01
CA VAL A 40 -32.97 5.96 -15.04
C VAL A 40 -33.13 7.49 -15.04
N SER A 41 -33.39 8.08 -16.19
CA SER A 41 -33.61 9.53 -16.37
C SER A 41 -34.84 10.05 -15.60
N GLU A 42 -35.90 9.26 -15.46
CA GLU A 42 -37.11 9.62 -14.70
C GLU A 42 -36.84 9.64 -13.21
N ILE A 43 -36.08 8.65 -12.71
CA ILE A 43 -35.70 8.54 -11.29
C ILE A 43 -34.76 9.68 -10.91
N ILE A 44 -33.74 9.97 -11.74
CA ILE A 44 -32.83 11.10 -11.49
C ILE A 44 -33.61 12.43 -11.41
N LYS A 45 -34.58 12.67 -12.31
CA LYS A 45 -35.43 13.86 -12.24
C LYS A 45 -36.22 13.97 -10.95
N LYS A 46 -36.73 12.83 -10.45
CA LYS A 46 -37.48 12.79 -9.18
C LYS A 46 -36.56 13.04 -7.98
N LEU A 47 -35.39 12.42 -7.95
CA LEU A 47 -34.38 12.67 -6.93
C LEU A 47 -33.97 14.15 -6.89
N MET A 48 -33.78 14.78 -8.06
CA MET A 48 -33.51 16.22 -8.15
C MET A 48 -34.64 17.09 -7.59
N LEU A 49 -35.91 16.72 -7.82
CA LEU A 49 -37.06 17.42 -7.25
C LEU A 49 -37.14 17.29 -5.73
N LEU A 50 -36.64 16.18 -5.17
CA LEU A 50 -36.52 15.95 -3.74
C LEU A 50 -35.25 16.60 -3.13
N GLY A 51 -34.44 17.29 -3.96
CA GLY A 51 -33.23 17.97 -3.51
C GLY A 51 -31.99 17.08 -3.43
N VAL A 52 -32.08 15.83 -3.91
CA VAL A 52 -30.96 14.88 -3.94
C VAL A 52 -30.34 14.89 -5.34
N MET A 53 -29.12 15.40 -5.46
CA MET A 53 -28.35 15.30 -6.72
C MET A 53 -27.69 13.92 -6.78
N ALA A 54 -28.24 13.01 -7.56
CA ALA A 54 -27.69 11.67 -7.72
C ALA A 54 -27.31 11.40 -9.19
N SER A 55 -26.16 10.78 -9.39
CA SER A 55 -25.72 10.21 -10.67
C SER A 55 -26.20 8.77 -10.83
N ILE A 56 -26.09 8.22 -12.05
CA ILE A 56 -26.57 6.86 -12.40
C ILE A 56 -26.02 5.76 -11.46
N ASN A 57 -24.77 5.90 -11.06
CA ASN A 57 -24.05 4.91 -10.24
C ASN A 57 -23.98 5.31 -8.75
N GLN A 58 -24.68 6.35 -8.35
CA GLN A 58 -24.68 6.78 -6.96
C GLN A 58 -25.64 5.93 -6.13
N GLU A 59 -25.23 5.58 -4.94
CA GLU A 59 -26.06 4.87 -3.97
C GLU A 59 -27.07 5.81 -3.34
N VAL A 60 -28.30 5.30 -3.21
CA VAL A 60 -29.45 5.94 -2.58
C VAL A 60 -29.83 5.09 -1.40
N ASP A 61 -30.08 5.70 -0.25
CA ASP A 61 -30.56 5.05 0.96
C ASP A 61 -31.99 4.53 0.80
N VAL A 62 -32.38 3.54 1.58
CA VAL A 62 -33.68 2.89 1.50
C VAL A 62 -34.82 3.87 1.69
N ASP A 63 -34.67 4.83 2.60
CA ASP A 63 -35.69 5.84 2.88
C ASP A 63 -35.96 6.73 1.66
N THR A 64 -34.89 7.23 1.02
CA THR A 64 -34.99 8.04 -0.21
C THR A 64 -35.52 7.22 -1.38
N ALA A 65 -35.07 5.98 -1.53
CA ALA A 65 -35.56 5.05 -2.56
C ALA A 65 -37.05 4.74 -2.38
N THR A 66 -37.52 4.56 -1.13
CA THR A 66 -38.91 4.35 -0.78
C THR A 66 -39.79 5.54 -1.16
N ILE A 67 -39.36 6.77 -0.82
CA ILE A 67 -40.09 7.99 -1.17
C ILE A 67 -40.22 8.12 -2.70
N VAL A 68 -39.14 7.84 -3.44
CA VAL A 68 -39.16 7.88 -4.92
C VAL A 68 -40.10 6.80 -5.47
N ALA A 69 -40.06 5.59 -4.96
CA ALA A 69 -40.94 4.50 -5.41
C ALA A 69 -42.42 4.77 -5.13
N GLU A 70 -42.76 5.28 -3.94
CA GLU A 70 -44.13 5.66 -3.57
C GLU A 70 -44.69 6.77 -4.51
N GLU A 71 -43.88 7.75 -4.91
CA GLU A 71 -44.29 8.78 -5.85
C GLU A 71 -44.61 8.23 -7.25
N PHE A 72 -44.02 7.11 -7.63
CA PHE A 72 -44.34 6.37 -8.85
C PHE A 72 -45.49 5.35 -8.67
N GLY A 73 -46.06 5.25 -7.45
CA GLY A 73 -47.15 4.34 -7.12
C GLY A 73 -46.68 2.88 -6.95
N VAL A 74 -45.40 2.68 -6.65
CA VAL A 74 -44.81 1.37 -6.39
C VAL A 74 -44.73 1.16 -4.89
N THR A 75 -45.30 0.06 -4.38
CA THR A 75 -45.20 -0.31 -2.97
C THR A 75 -43.82 -0.89 -2.69
N VAL A 76 -43.16 -0.38 -1.67
CA VAL A 76 -41.85 -0.89 -1.23
C VAL A 76 -42.07 -1.80 -0.04
N THR A 77 -41.59 -3.02 -0.15
CA THR A 77 -41.45 -3.93 1.00
C THR A 77 -39.99 -3.94 1.42
N GLU A 78 -39.70 -3.40 2.59
CA GLU A 78 -38.38 -3.51 3.18
C GLU A 78 -38.16 -4.95 3.62
N VAL A 79 -37.28 -5.65 2.93
CA VAL A 79 -36.85 -7.00 3.33
C VAL A 79 -35.52 -6.80 4.05
N GLU A 80 -35.44 -7.30 5.28
CA GLU A 80 -34.13 -7.39 5.94
C GLU A 80 -33.18 -8.06 4.96
N PRO A 81 -31.95 -7.52 4.78
CA PRO A 81 -30.98 -8.09 3.87
C PRO A 81 -30.88 -9.57 4.17
N GLU A 82 -31.16 -10.44 3.18
CA GLU A 82 -30.94 -11.88 3.36
C GLU A 82 -29.53 -12.02 3.88
N GLU A 83 -29.39 -12.54 5.11
CA GLU A 83 -28.09 -12.87 5.67
C GLU A 83 -27.35 -13.70 4.62
N ASP A 84 -26.22 -13.21 4.15
CA ASP A 84 -25.46 -13.92 3.11
C ASP A 84 -25.20 -15.33 3.66
N PRO A 85 -25.72 -16.40 3.05
CA PRO A 85 -25.55 -17.75 3.57
C PRO A 85 -24.08 -18.18 3.67
N THR A 86 -23.17 -17.31 3.28
CA THR A 86 -21.72 -17.45 3.46
C THR A 86 -21.19 -16.68 4.67
N ASP A 87 -22.02 -15.81 5.30
CA ASP A 87 -21.65 -15.12 6.54
C ASP A 87 -21.83 -16.07 7.72
N ILE A 88 -20.75 -16.24 8.45
CA ILE A 88 -20.76 -17.07 9.66
C ILE A 88 -21.18 -16.18 10.81
N ILE A 89 -22.42 -16.38 11.30
CA ILE A 89 -22.94 -15.63 12.43
C ILE A 89 -22.13 -15.95 13.67
N GLU A 90 -21.60 -14.94 14.32
CA GLU A 90 -20.91 -15.11 15.57
C GLU A 90 -21.93 -15.33 16.70
N ILE A 91 -21.97 -16.55 17.24
CA ILE A 91 -22.84 -16.90 18.37
C ILE A 91 -22.23 -16.33 19.65
N GLU A 92 -22.98 -15.52 20.38
CA GLU A 92 -22.57 -15.05 21.69
C GLU A 92 -22.54 -16.22 22.71
N ASP A 93 -21.45 -16.28 23.46
CA ASP A 93 -21.26 -17.32 24.47
C ASP A 93 -22.03 -17.00 25.76
N ALA A 94 -22.65 -18.00 26.37
CA ALA A 94 -23.31 -17.85 27.66
C ALA A 94 -22.29 -17.45 28.74
N PRO A 95 -22.60 -16.44 29.61
CA PRO A 95 -21.64 -15.92 30.62
C PRO A 95 -21.06 -17.02 31.54
N GLU A 96 -21.80 -18.08 31.79
CA GLU A 96 -21.39 -19.20 32.66
C GLU A 96 -20.27 -20.07 32.06
N THR A 97 -20.08 -20.01 30.72
CA THR A 97 -19.07 -20.80 30.00
C THR A 97 -17.73 -20.04 29.83
N LEU A 98 -17.72 -18.76 30.15
CA LEU A 98 -16.57 -17.91 29.99
C LEU A 98 -15.50 -18.17 31.05
N LYS A 99 -14.24 -18.32 30.64
CA LYS A 99 -13.08 -18.46 31.52
C LYS A 99 -12.05 -17.35 31.21
N PRO A 100 -11.28 -16.92 32.22
CA PRO A 100 -10.18 -15.98 32.00
C PRO A 100 -9.20 -16.50 30.92
N ARG A 101 -8.77 -15.61 30.04
CA ARG A 101 -7.77 -15.90 29.02
C ARG A 101 -6.57 -14.94 29.11
N PRO A 102 -5.39 -15.36 28.65
CA PRO A 102 -4.25 -14.47 28.55
C PRO A 102 -4.55 -13.22 27.70
N PRO A 103 -4.00 -12.05 28.04
CA PRO A 103 -4.06 -10.89 27.18
C PRO A 103 -3.23 -11.09 25.91
N VAL A 104 -3.71 -10.53 24.81
CA VAL A 104 -2.98 -10.44 23.55
C VAL A 104 -2.52 -9.00 23.38
N VAL A 105 -1.23 -8.79 23.25
CA VAL A 105 -0.59 -7.47 23.25
C VAL A 105 0.15 -7.25 21.94
N THR A 106 -0.16 -6.17 21.24
CA THR A 106 0.62 -5.76 20.07
C THR A 106 1.69 -4.74 20.47
N ILE A 107 2.87 -4.84 19.87
CA ILE A 107 3.95 -3.87 20.04
C ILE A 107 4.02 -3.00 18.79
N MET A 108 3.90 -1.69 18.97
CA MET A 108 3.89 -0.70 17.90
C MET A 108 4.88 0.45 18.17
N GLY A 109 5.19 1.23 17.16
CA GLY A 109 6.05 2.40 17.27
C GLY A 109 6.96 2.56 16.06
N HIS A 110 7.74 3.63 16.06
CA HIS A 110 8.63 3.98 14.97
C HIS A 110 9.77 2.96 14.77
N VAL A 111 10.35 2.93 13.57
CA VAL A 111 11.60 2.19 13.29
C VAL A 111 12.69 2.69 14.24
N ASP A 112 13.62 1.82 14.63
CA ASP A 112 14.75 2.12 15.53
C ASP A 112 14.40 2.59 16.96
N HIS A 113 13.13 2.63 17.36
CA HIS A 113 12.74 2.89 18.75
C HIS A 113 12.98 1.70 19.69
N GLY A 114 13.43 0.58 19.15
CA GLY A 114 13.87 -0.60 19.92
C GLY A 114 12.75 -1.58 20.27
N LYS A 115 11.69 -1.67 19.45
CA LYS A 115 10.59 -2.65 19.60
C LYS A 115 11.12 -4.08 19.67
N THR A 116 11.84 -4.52 18.64
CA THR A 116 12.37 -5.87 18.54
C THR A 116 13.39 -6.15 19.65
N SER A 117 14.22 -5.17 20.02
CA SER A 117 15.15 -5.30 21.14
C SER A 117 14.41 -5.46 22.47
N LEU A 118 13.31 -4.73 22.68
CA LEU A 118 12.47 -4.89 23.87
C LEU A 118 11.87 -6.30 23.94
N LEU A 119 11.34 -6.78 22.80
CA LEU A 119 10.79 -8.12 22.70
C LEU A 119 11.83 -9.23 22.88
N ASP A 120 13.04 -9.04 22.37
CA ASP A 120 14.14 -9.98 22.57
C ASP A 120 14.48 -10.15 24.06
N VAL A 121 14.45 -9.06 24.82
CA VAL A 121 14.64 -9.12 26.28
C VAL A 121 13.50 -9.86 26.95
N ILE A 122 12.26 -9.60 26.58
CA ILE A 122 11.07 -10.28 27.13
C ILE A 122 11.09 -11.77 26.80
N ARG A 123 11.48 -12.16 25.59
CA ARG A 123 11.60 -13.55 25.14
C ARG A 123 12.86 -14.26 25.66
N GLN A 124 13.85 -13.52 26.09
CA GLN A 124 15.22 -14.03 26.35
C GLN A 124 15.85 -14.67 25.10
N THR A 125 15.66 -14.03 23.94
CA THR A 125 16.17 -14.44 22.63
C THR A 125 17.00 -13.32 21.99
N ASN A 126 17.53 -13.57 20.81
CA ASN A 126 18.29 -12.58 20.03
C ASN A 126 17.85 -12.63 18.55
N VAL A 127 16.61 -12.36 18.28
CA VAL A 127 16.02 -12.38 16.94
C VAL A 127 16.55 -11.23 16.10
N THR A 128 16.75 -10.06 16.72
CA THR A 128 17.28 -8.85 16.06
C THR A 128 18.56 -9.10 15.27
N ALA A 129 19.44 -9.98 15.76
CA ALA A 129 20.69 -10.31 15.08
C ALA A 129 20.51 -11.14 13.80
N GLY A 130 19.37 -11.78 13.62
CA GLY A 130 19.06 -12.65 12.46
C GLY A 130 18.24 -11.96 11.37
N GLU A 131 17.61 -10.84 11.66
CA GLU A 131 16.75 -10.13 10.72
C GLU A 131 17.56 -9.37 9.66
N ALA A 132 17.12 -9.48 8.41
CA ALA A 132 17.74 -8.76 7.29
C ALA A 132 17.53 -7.24 7.44
N GLY A 133 18.63 -6.49 7.37
CA GLY A 133 18.60 -5.04 7.58
C GLY A 133 18.37 -4.61 9.02
N GLY A 134 18.27 -5.54 9.99
CA GLY A 134 18.01 -5.24 11.40
C GLY A 134 16.61 -4.71 11.69
N ILE A 135 15.66 -4.93 10.78
CA ILE A 135 14.27 -4.49 10.87
C ILE A 135 13.31 -5.67 10.83
N THR A 136 12.27 -5.64 11.65
CA THR A 136 11.19 -6.63 11.61
C THR A 136 10.33 -6.41 10.37
N GLN A 137 10.16 -7.45 9.57
CA GLN A 137 9.40 -7.42 8.31
C GLN A 137 8.22 -8.40 8.29
N HIS A 138 8.07 -9.25 9.29
CA HIS A 138 6.98 -10.21 9.46
C HIS A 138 6.24 -9.96 10.78
N ILE A 139 4.99 -10.41 10.88
CA ILE A 139 4.30 -10.40 12.17
C ILE A 139 4.73 -11.63 12.97
N GLY A 140 5.47 -11.42 14.04
CA GLY A 140 5.80 -12.46 15.00
C GLY A 140 4.71 -12.62 16.07
N ALA A 141 4.29 -13.84 16.34
CA ALA A 141 3.34 -14.13 17.42
C ALA A 141 3.94 -15.16 18.38
N TYR A 142 3.96 -14.86 19.67
CA TYR A 142 4.53 -15.74 20.67
C TYR A 142 3.94 -15.51 22.06
N GLN A 143 4.06 -16.52 22.92
CA GLN A 143 3.54 -16.49 24.26
C GLN A 143 4.66 -16.51 25.31
N VAL A 144 4.63 -15.58 26.24
CA VAL A 144 5.58 -15.45 27.34
C VAL A 144 4.88 -15.78 28.66
N ARG A 145 5.59 -16.43 29.58
CA ARG A 145 5.14 -16.67 30.94
C ARG A 145 5.83 -15.70 31.90
N TYR A 146 5.01 -14.96 32.66
CA TYR A 146 5.47 -14.03 33.68
C TYR A 146 4.61 -14.19 34.96
N ASN A 147 5.23 -14.44 36.11
CA ASN A 147 4.57 -14.63 37.42
C ASN A 147 3.35 -15.56 37.34
N ASP A 148 3.50 -16.78 36.76
CA ASP A 148 2.45 -17.77 36.49
C ASP A 148 1.34 -17.34 35.51
N ASN A 149 1.29 -16.10 35.08
CA ASN A 149 0.42 -15.62 34.03
C ASN A 149 1.10 -15.76 32.65
N LYS A 150 0.26 -15.85 31.63
CA LYS A 150 0.71 -15.87 30.24
C LYS A 150 0.31 -14.58 29.55
N ILE A 151 1.18 -14.05 28.70
CA ILE A 151 0.93 -12.88 27.86
C ILE A 151 1.31 -13.28 26.44
N THR A 152 0.43 -13.03 25.48
CA THR A 152 0.69 -13.26 24.07
C THR A 152 1.09 -11.96 23.43
N PHE A 153 2.25 -11.90 22.79
CA PHE A 153 2.75 -10.75 22.09
C PHE A 153 2.63 -10.93 20.58
N LEU A 154 2.23 -9.86 19.90
CA LEU A 154 2.32 -9.71 18.45
C LEU A 154 3.34 -8.61 18.13
N ASP A 155 4.41 -9.00 17.46
CA ASP A 155 5.41 -8.06 16.96
C ASP A 155 5.01 -7.56 15.58
N THR A 156 4.87 -6.24 15.42
CA THR A 156 4.48 -5.65 14.15
C THR A 156 5.61 -4.81 13.54
N PRO A 157 5.82 -4.88 12.22
CA PRO A 157 6.81 -4.06 11.54
C PRO A 157 6.56 -2.56 11.77
N GLY A 158 7.64 -1.80 12.03
CA GLY A 158 7.54 -0.36 12.26
C GLY A 158 7.46 0.48 11.00
N HIS A 159 7.91 -0.05 9.87
CA HIS A 159 8.03 0.69 8.63
C HIS A 159 6.68 1.01 7.96
N GLU A 160 6.58 2.15 7.32
CA GLU A 160 5.38 2.68 6.63
C GLU A 160 4.77 1.67 5.64
N ALA A 161 5.60 0.96 4.88
CA ALA A 161 5.16 -0.06 3.94
C ALA A 161 4.25 -1.16 4.55
N PHE A 162 4.29 -1.35 5.88
CA PHE A 162 3.56 -2.40 6.59
C PHE A 162 2.33 -1.90 7.37
N THR A 163 1.69 -0.82 6.90
CA THR A 163 0.49 -0.23 7.53
C THR A 163 -0.64 -1.25 7.73
N ALA A 164 -0.92 -2.09 6.73
CA ALA A 164 -1.93 -3.15 6.82
C ALA A 164 -1.62 -4.16 7.93
N MET A 165 -0.34 -4.51 8.13
CA MET A 165 0.10 -5.40 9.21
C MET A 165 -0.10 -4.77 10.59
N ARG A 166 0.17 -3.46 10.75
CA ARG A 166 -0.08 -2.75 12.01
C ARG A 166 -1.55 -2.69 12.35
N LEU A 167 -2.40 -2.38 11.37
CA LEU A 167 -3.87 -2.37 11.56
C LEU A 167 -4.40 -3.76 11.94
N ARG A 168 -3.90 -4.81 11.28
CA ARG A 168 -4.23 -6.20 11.61
C ARG A 168 -3.79 -6.56 13.02
N GLY A 169 -2.57 -6.19 13.40
CA GLY A 169 -2.06 -6.34 14.77
C GLY A 169 -2.99 -5.67 15.77
N ALA A 170 -3.36 -4.40 15.59
CA ALA A 170 -4.26 -3.67 16.48
C ALA A 170 -5.63 -4.34 16.62
N LYS A 171 -6.28 -4.68 15.51
CA LYS A 171 -7.61 -5.31 15.51
C LYS A 171 -7.65 -6.71 16.15
N SER A 172 -6.51 -7.39 16.23
CA SER A 172 -6.39 -8.75 16.74
C SER A 172 -6.01 -8.82 18.22
N THR A 173 -5.79 -7.67 18.87
CA THR A 173 -5.21 -7.57 20.21
C THR A 173 -6.13 -6.88 21.20
N ASP A 174 -5.84 -7.11 22.49
CA ASP A 174 -6.58 -6.52 23.61
C ASP A 174 -5.91 -5.23 24.10
N ILE A 175 -4.59 -5.15 24.02
CA ILE A 175 -3.77 -4.04 24.51
C ILE A 175 -2.70 -3.70 23.47
N ALA A 176 -2.46 -2.42 23.24
CA ALA A 176 -1.37 -1.92 22.41
C ALA A 176 -0.26 -1.33 23.29
N VAL A 177 0.98 -1.78 23.10
CA VAL A 177 2.16 -1.17 23.70
C VAL A 177 2.85 -0.31 22.67
N LEU A 178 2.85 1.00 22.91
CA LEU A 178 3.50 1.98 22.05
C LEU A 178 4.92 2.23 22.54
N VAL A 179 5.91 1.85 21.75
CA VAL A 179 7.33 2.05 22.09
C VAL A 179 7.82 3.37 21.49
N VAL A 180 8.26 4.28 22.34
CA VAL A 180 8.81 5.58 21.95
C VAL A 180 10.20 5.74 22.55
N ALA A 181 11.18 6.11 21.73
CA ALA A 181 12.53 6.35 22.19
C ALA A 181 12.63 7.69 22.92
N ALA A 182 13.23 7.70 24.12
CA ALA A 182 13.35 8.89 24.96
C ALA A 182 14.27 9.98 24.39
N ASP A 183 15.14 9.61 23.44
CA ASP A 183 16.07 10.51 22.76
C ASP A 183 15.50 11.09 21.45
N ASP A 184 14.59 10.40 20.78
CA ASP A 184 14.03 10.79 19.49
C ASP A 184 12.63 11.44 19.60
N GLY A 185 11.84 11.04 20.60
CA GLY A 185 10.47 11.54 20.81
C GLY A 185 9.43 10.92 19.86
N VAL A 186 8.33 11.65 19.64
CA VAL A 186 7.21 11.19 18.79
C VAL A 186 7.53 11.44 17.33
N MET A 187 7.52 10.35 16.54
CA MET A 187 7.81 10.32 15.11
C MET A 187 6.54 10.03 14.29
N PRO A 188 6.51 10.27 12.97
CA PRO A 188 5.31 10.08 12.13
C PRO A 188 4.66 8.70 12.26
N GLN A 189 5.46 7.63 12.27
CA GLN A 189 4.96 6.26 12.45
C GLN A 189 4.44 6.00 13.88
N THR A 190 4.89 6.77 14.86
CA THR A 190 4.33 6.74 16.23
C THR A 190 2.91 7.29 16.22
N ILE A 191 2.67 8.38 15.50
CA ILE A 191 1.33 8.98 15.34
C ILE A 191 0.40 8.01 14.59
N GLU A 192 0.89 7.37 13.55
CA GLU A 192 0.15 6.34 12.81
C GLU A 192 -0.24 5.18 13.74
N ALA A 193 0.70 4.69 14.56
CA ALA A 193 0.43 3.63 15.53
C ALA A 193 -0.65 4.03 16.56
N ILE A 194 -0.63 5.27 17.06
CA ILE A 194 -1.67 5.81 17.93
C ILE A 194 -3.03 5.80 17.24
N ASN A 195 -3.09 6.23 15.99
CA ASN A 195 -4.33 6.26 15.22
C ASN A 195 -4.89 4.85 14.97
N HIS A 196 -4.02 3.88 14.66
CA HIS A 196 -4.44 2.48 14.51
C HIS A 196 -4.99 1.88 15.80
N ALA A 197 -4.33 2.12 16.94
CA ALA A 197 -4.82 1.63 18.23
C ALA A 197 -6.15 2.29 18.62
N LYS A 198 -6.30 3.60 18.41
CA LYS A 198 -7.56 4.31 18.63
C LYS A 198 -8.69 3.84 17.70
N SER A 199 -8.38 3.61 16.42
CA SER A 199 -9.36 3.08 15.45
C SER A 199 -9.82 1.66 15.78
N ALA A 200 -8.99 0.88 16.46
CA ALA A 200 -9.31 -0.46 16.92
C ALA A 200 -9.96 -0.48 18.32
N ASP A 201 -10.12 0.69 18.95
CA ASP A 201 -10.63 0.85 20.32
C ASP A 201 -9.85 0.04 21.37
N VAL A 202 -8.52 0.03 21.22
CA VAL A 202 -7.61 -0.76 22.07
C VAL A 202 -6.89 0.18 23.04
N PRO A 203 -6.86 -0.13 24.35
CA PRO A 203 -6.11 0.67 25.34
C PRO A 203 -4.61 0.66 25.04
N ILE A 204 -3.99 1.83 25.23
CA ILE A 204 -2.57 2.05 24.91
C ILE A 204 -1.78 2.15 26.20
N ILE A 205 -0.69 1.37 26.30
CA ILE A 205 0.37 1.53 27.30
C ILE A 205 1.61 2.05 26.56
N VAL A 206 2.26 3.07 27.10
CA VAL A 206 3.47 3.64 26.49
C VAL A 206 4.72 3.10 27.18
N ALA A 207 5.63 2.54 26.41
CA ALA A 207 6.98 2.18 26.86
C ALA A 207 7.97 3.22 26.35
N ILE A 208 8.47 4.07 27.22
CA ILE A 208 9.49 5.08 26.89
C ILE A 208 10.85 4.41 26.97
N ASN A 209 11.39 4.00 25.82
CA ASN A 209 12.61 3.20 25.70
C ASN A 209 13.86 4.06 25.55
N LYS A 210 15.03 3.41 25.62
CA LYS A 210 16.37 4.02 25.51
C LYS A 210 16.67 5.01 26.65
N MET A 211 16.16 4.76 27.85
CA MET A 211 16.44 5.57 29.04
C MET A 211 17.92 5.61 29.43
N ASP A 212 18.73 4.69 28.91
CA ASP A 212 20.18 4.60 29.10
C ASP A 212 20.98 5.63 28.29
N LYS A 213 20.37 6.30 27.33
CA LYS A 213 21.06 7.29 26.49
C LYS A 213 21.21 8.63 27.20
N PRO A 214 22.34 9.36 27.01
CA PRO A 214 22.60 10.64 27.69
C PRO A 214 21.65 11.77 27.25
N GLY A 215 20.93 11.61 26.14
CA GLY A 215 19.93 12.56 25.64
C GLY A 215 18.49 12.20 26.00
N ALA A 216 18.27 11.18 26.82
CA ALA A 216 16.93 10.72 27.18
C ALA A 216 16.13 11.79 27.95
N ASN A 217 14.98 12.17 27.42
CA ASN A 217 14.08 13.14 28.05
C ASN A 217 12.63 12.60 28.05
N PRO A 218 12.25 11.84 29.09
CA PRO A 218 10.91 11.26 29.17
C PRO A 218 9.81 12.31 29.29
N ASP A 219 10.06 13.44 29.94
CA ASP A 219 9.04 14.49 30.12
C ASP A 219 8.69 15.16 28.80
N HIS A 220 9.67 15.35 27.92
CA HIS A 220 9.42 15.86 26.57
C HIS A 220 8.56 14.87 25.75
N VAL A 221 8.84 13.56 25.84
CA VAL A 221 8.02 12.52 25.19
C VAL A 221 6.58 12.53 25.73
N LYS A 222 6.40 12.63 27.07
CA LYS A 222 5.08 12.73 27.70
C LYS A 222 4.30 13.95 27.19
N GLN A 223 4.98 15.09 27.04
CA GLN A 223 4.38 16.31 26.51
C GLN A 223 3.91 16.12 25.06
N GLN A 224 4.77 15.59 24.18
CA GLN A 224 4.41 15.34 22.79
C GLN A 224 3.25 14.34 22.66
N LEU A 225 3.24 13.27 23.46
CA LEU A 225 2.15 12.30 23.46
C LEU A 225 0.82 12.91 23.92
N SER A 226 0.87 13.85 24.88
CA SER A 226 -0.32 14.58 25.35
C SER A 226 -0.95 15.43 24.23
N GLU A 227 -0.15 15.99 23.31
CA GLU A 227 -0.63 16.72 22.13
C GLU A 227 -1.42 15.82 21.17
N HIS A 228 -1.12 14.52 21.17
CA HIS A 228 -1.84 13.50 20.41
C HIS A 228 -2.95 12.78 21.20
N GLY A 229 -3.31 13.33 22.37
CA GLY A 229 -4.42 12.84 23.19
C GLY A 229 -4.09 11.60 24.02
N LEU A 230 -2.81 11.39 24.35
CA LEU A 230 -2.36 10.38 25.30
C LEU A 230 -1.82 11.08 26.56
N LEU A 231 -2.71 11.33 27.50
CA LEU A 231 -2.36 12.04 28.74
C LEU A 231 -1.87 11.05 29.80
N PRO A 232 -0.65 11.24 30.38
CA PRO A 232 -0.13 10.36 31.42
C PRO A 232 -0.98 10.38 32.70
N GLU A 233 -1.03 9.26 33.43
CA GLU A 233 -1.71 9.17 34.73
C GLU A 233 -1.17 10.20 35.73
N GLU A 234 0.14 10.46 35.71
CA GLU A 234 0.80 11.47 36.58
C GLU A 234 0.25 12.89 36.39
N TRP A 235 -0.30 13.19 35.22
CA TRP A 235 -0.91 14.49 34.88
C TRP A 235 -2.44 14.46 34.90
N GLY A 236 -3.02 13.40 35.49
CA GLY A 236 -4.48 13.23 35.62
C GLY A 236 -5.15 12.60 34.39
N GLY A 237 -4.39 11.94 33.53
CA GLY A 237 -4.91 11.15 32.41
C GLY A 237 -5.16 9.69 32.77
N ASP A 238 -5.32 8.87 31.75
CA ASP A 238 -5.65 7.45 31.82
C ASP A 238 -4.59 6.54 31.16
N VAL A 239 -3.50 7.13 30.61
CA VAL A 239 -2.48 6.39 29.89
C VAL A 239 -1.28 6.07 30.79
N ILE A 240 -0.99 4.78 30.95
CA ILE A 240 0.17 4.30 31.69
C ILE A 240 1.42 4.48 30.82
N MET A 241 2.42 5.19 31.36
CA MET A 241 3.69 5.42 30.69
C MET A 241 4.85 4.87 31.53
N VAL A 242 5.55 3.86 31.00
CA VAL A 242 6.60 3.14 31.71
C VAL A 242 7.96 3.46 31.09
N PRO A 243 8.91 4.04 31.85
CA PRO A 243 10.28 4.21 31.39
C PRO A 243 11.02 2.87 31.37
N VAL A 244 11.61 2.52 30.23
CA VAL A 244 12.30 1.25 30.04
C VAL A 244 13.66 1.44 29.36
N SER A 245 14.56 0.49 29.56
CA SER A 245 15.78 0.33 28.77
C SER A 245 15.93 -1.14 28.36
N ALA A 246 15.64 -1.44 27.11
CA ALA A 246 15.85 -2.78 26.58
C ALA A 246 17.33 -3.21 26.67
N LYS A 247 18.27 -2.27 26.46
CA LYS A 247 19.70 -2.53 26.51
C LYS A 247 20.18 -2.90 27.92
N GLN A 248 19.70 -2.19 28.93
CA GLN A 248 20.07 -2.42 30.34
C GLN A 248 19.13 -3.40 31.06
N LYS A 249 18.06 -3.83 30.39
CA LYS A 249 17.00 -4.71 30.93
C LYS A 249 16.33 -4.12 32.17
N GLN A 250 16.09 -2.79 32.16
CA GLN A 250 15.44 -2.05 33.25
C GLN A 250 14.01 -1.69 32.88
N GLY A 251 13.11 -1.70 33.87
CA GLY A 251 11.69 -1.34 33.70
C GLY A 251 10.85 -2.37 32.94
N ILE A 252 11.41 -3.54 32.59
CA ILE A 252 10.69 -4.55 31.81
C ILE A 252 9.64 -5.23 32.69
N ASP A 253 9.99 -5.56 33.93
CA ASP A 253 9.06 -6.17 34.88
C ASP A 253 7.89 -5.23 35.19
N ASP A 254 8.15 -3.94 35.37
CA ASP A 254 7.13 -2.92 35.57
C ASP A 254 6.17 -2.84 34.36
N LEU A 255 6.71 -2.93 33.14
CA LEU A 255 5.90 -2.95 31.93
C LEU A 255 4.98 -4.17 31.88
N LEU A 256 5.52 -5.36 32.18
CA LEU A 256 4.73 -6.61 32.19
C LEU A 256 3.66 -6.61 33.28
N GLU A 257 3.95 -6.08 34.46
CA GLU A 257 2.98 -5.92 35.54
C GLU A 257 1.85 -4.97 35.17
N ASN A 258 2.17 -3.84 34.53
CA ASN A 258 1.13 -2.90 34.04
C ASN A 258 0.26 -3.50 32.94
N ILE A 259 0.83 -4.32 32.04
CA ILE A 259 0.05 -5.05 31.02
C ILE A 259 -0.93 -6.01 31.72
N LEU A 260 -0.51 -6.76 32.73
CA LEU A 260 -1.37 -7.68 33.47
C LEU A 260 -2.44 -6.92 34.27
N LEU A 261 -2.10 -5.78 34.84
CA LEU A 261 -3.06 -4.94 35.56
C LEU A 261 -4.17 -4.43 34.64
N VAL A 262 -3.83 -3.90 33.48
CA VAL A 262 -4.84 -3.47 32.48
C VAL A 262 -5.67 -4.66 32.02
N ALA A 263 -5.07 -5.82 31.77
CA ALA A 263 -5.78 -7.03 31.38
C ALA A 263 -6.78 -7.51 32.46
N GLU A 264 -6.42 -7.38 33.74
CA GLU A 264 -7.30 -7.72 34.86
C GLU A 264 -8.50 -6.76 34.92
N VAL A 265 -8.28 -5.46 34.76
CA VAL A 265 -9.34 -4.45 34.71
C VAL A 265 -10.30 -4.70 33.55
N MET A 266 -9.80 -5.16 32.40
CA MET A 266 -10.61 -5.49 31.23
C MET A 266 -11.40 -6.79 31.37
N GLU A 267 -11.13 -7.60 32.39
CA GLU A 267 -11.78 -8.91 32.63
C GLU A 267 -11.81 -9.82 31.38
N LEU A 268 -10.66 -10.01 30.72
CA LEU A 268 -10.56 -10.78 29.47
C LEU A 268 -11.00 -12.24 29.67
N LYS A 269 -12.10 -12.63 29.02
CA LYS A 269 -12.72 -13.95 29.12
C LYS A 269 -13.00 -14.53 27.74
N ALA A 270 -12.97 -15.84 27.59
CA ALA A 270 -13.41 -16.58 26.41
C ALA A 270 -13.92 -17.96 26.78
N ASN A 271 -14.80 -18.54 25.95
CA ASN A 271 -15.26 -19.89 26.12
C ASN A 271 -14.30 -20.88 25.44
N PRO A 272 -13.57 -21.72 26.20
CA PRO A 272 -12.62 -22.68 25.61
C PRO A 272 -13.27 -23.92 25.02
N ASN A 273 -14.57 -24.15 25.29
CA ASN A 273 -15.24 -25.41 24.97
C ASN A 273 -16.05 -25.38 23.65
N ARG A 274 -16.06 -24.23 22.95
CA ARG A 274 -16.69 -24.10 21.61
C ARG A 274 -15.72 -24.47 20.48
N LYS A 275 -16.26 -24.60 19.26
CA LYS A 275 -15.48 -24.69 18.04
C LYS A 275 -14.56 -23.46 17.96
N ALA A 276 -13.35 -23.63 17.42
CA ALA A 276 -12.36 -22.58 17.38
C ALA A 276 -12.80 -21.40 16.51
N TYR A 277 -12.53 -20.20 17.01
CA TYR A 277 -12.64 -18.93 16.31
C TYR A 277 -11.34 -18.16 16.53
N GLY A 278 -10.78 -17.62 15.46
CA GLY A 278 -9.50 -16.90 15.54
C GLY A 278 -9.22 -16.12 14.28
N VAL A 279 -8.01 -15.56 14.20
CA VAL A 279 -7.55 -14.72 13.08
C VAL A 279 -6.26 -15.28 12.51
N VAL A 280 -6.16 -15.31 11.19
CA VAL A 280 -4.93 -15.62 10.47
C VAL A 280 -3.98 -14.42 10.58
N ILE A 281 -2.88 -14.59 11.31
CA ILE A 281 -1.86 -13.55 11.48
C ILE A 281 -0.96 -13.48 10.26
N GLU A 282 -0.46 -14.64 9.81
CA GLU A 282 0.45 -14.77 8.70
C GLU A 282 0.20 -16.08 7.95
N ALA A 283 0.44 -16.10 6.65
CA ALA A 283 0.31 -17.30 5.84
C ALA A 283 1.42 -17.41 4.81
N GLN A 284 1.90 -18.64 4.60
CA GLN A 284 3.00 -18.95 3.69
C GLN A 284 2.80 -20.27 2.96
N LEU A 285 3.48 -20.43 1.85
CA LEU A 285 3.51 -21.67 1.08
C LEU A 285 4.88 -22.32 1.16
N ASP A 286 4.97 -23.41 1.93
CA ASP A 286 6.19 -24.20 2.07
C ASP A 286 6.23 -25.33 1.03
N LYS A 287 7.37 -25.52 0.35
CA LYS A 287 7.53 -26.54 -0.70
C LYS A 287 7.29 -27.98 -0.19
N GLY A 288 7.58 -28.26 1.08
CA GLY A 288 7.46 -29.60 1.66
C GLY A 288 6.19 -29.81 2.49
N ARG A 289 5.73 -28.77 3.16
CA ARG A 289 4.61 -28.81 4.11
C ARG A 289 3.28 -28.30 3.51
N GLY A 290 3.32 -27.63 2.37
CA GLY A 290 2.16 -27.01 1.71
C GLY A 290 1.77 -25.68 2.34
N ALA A 291 0.47 -25.37 2.38
CA ALA A 291 -0.04 -24.16 3.01
C ALA A 291 0.16 -24.23 4.53
N VAL A 292 0.87 -23.24 5.04
CA VAL A 292 1.19 -23.07 6.46
C VAL A 292 0.66 -21.72 6.90
N CYS A 293 -0.10 -21.66 7.97
CA CYS A 293 -0.56 -20.37 8.49
C CYS A 293 -0.41 -20.29 10.00
N THR A 294 -0.02 -19.11 10.47
CA THR A 294 0.00 -18.74 11.88
C THR A 294 -1.34 -18.16 12.26
N VAL A 295 -2.02 -18.77 13.20
CA VAL A 295 -3.34 -18.38 13.66
C VAL A 295 -3.28 -18.02 15.13
N LEU A 296 -3.95 -16.94 15.49
CA LEU A 296 -4.25 -16.58 16.86
C LEU A 296 -5.67 -17.05 17.19
N VAL A 297 -5.79 -18.02 18.09
CA VAL A 297 -7.08 -18.48 18.58
C VAL A 297 -7.64 -17.44 19.55
N GLN A 298 -8.81 -16.89 19.26
CA GLN A 298 -9.47 -15.88 20.10
C GLN A 298 -10.53 -16.51 21.02
N LYS A 299 -11.36 -17.39 20.48
CA LYS A 299 -12.43 -18.10 21.20
C LYS A 299 -12.41 -19.59 20.85
N GLY A 300 -12.88 -20.43 21.74
CA GLY A 300 -12.88 -21.86 21.54
C GLY A 300 -11.51 -22.51 21.68
N SER A 301 -11.43 -23.75 21.31
CA SER A 301 -10.15 -24.49 21.26
C SER A 301 -10.01 -25.20 19.93
N LEU A 302 -8.84 -25.07 19.31
CA LEU A 302 -8.50 -25.74 18.07
C LEU A 302 -7.72 -27.02 18.38
N ARG A 303 -8.12 -28.12 17.74
CA ARG A 303 -7.48 -29.43 17.92
C ARG A 303 -6.96 -30.00 16.61
N VAL A 304 -5.93 -30.81 16.68
CA VAL A 304 -5.51 -31.62 15.55
C VAL A 304 -6.65 -32.54 15.13
N GLY A 305 -7.02 -32.49 13.87
CA GLY A 305 -8.14 -33.21 13.29
C GLY A 305 -9.41 -32.40 13.07
N ASP A 306 -9.50 -31.18 13.63
CA ASP A 306 -10.62 -30.28 13.37
C ASP A 306 -10.59 -29.76 11.93
N THR A 307 -11.77 -29.54 11.34
CA THR A 307 -11.88 -28.84 10.06
C THR A 307 -12.05 -27.35 10.30
N VAL A 308 -11.34 -26.56 9.53
CA VAL A 308 -11.30 -25.11 9.63
C VAL A 308 -11.54 -24.47 8.26
N LEU A 309 -12.19 -23.31 8.29
CA LEU A 309 -12.43 -22.45 7.14
C LEU A 309 -11.82 -21.08 7.44
N ALA A 310 -11.05 -20.54 6.48
CA ALA A 310 -10.55 -19.18 6.49
C ALA A 310 -10.74 -18.59 5.08
N GLY A 311 -11.60 -17.58 4.95
CA GLY A 311 -11.97 -17.03 3.65
C GLY A 311 -12.48 -18.07 2.66
N THR A 312 -11.72 -18.30 1.58
CA THR A 312 -11.95 -19.34 0.58
C THR A 312 -11.21 -20.64 0.89
N ALA A 313 -10.18 -20.57 1.74
CA ALA A 313 -9.36 -21.73 2.10
C ALA A 313 -10.04 -22.56 3.20
N TYR A 314 -10.11 -23.85 3.03
CA TYR A 314 -10.59 -24.78 4.05
C TYR A 314 -9.64 -25.97 4.15
N GLY A 315 -9.72 -26.69 5.24
CA GLY A 315 -8.93 -27.90 5.40
C GLY A 315 -9.02 -28.50 6.79
N LYS A 316 -8.46 -29.70 6.91
CA LYS A 316 -8.37 -30.42 8.16
C LYS A 316 -7.01 -30.19 8.79
N VAL A 317 -6.99 -29.74 10.03
CA VAL A 317 -5.75 -29.50 10.79
C VAL A 317 -4.98 -30.82 10.94
N ARG A 318 -3.88 -30.95 10.21
CA ARG A 318 -3.02 -32.15 10.24
C ARG A 318 -2.01 -32.10 11.37
N ALA A 319 -1.46 -30.93 11.63
CA ALA A 319 -0.53 -30.69 12.71
C ALA A 319 -0.60 -29.22 13.14
N MET A 320 -0.26 -28.98 14.39
CA MET A 320 -0.06 -27.65 14.95
C MET A 320 1.28 -27.59 15.66
N THR A 321 1.96 -26.46 15.52
CA THR A 321 3.21 -26.17 16.24
C THR A 321 3.11 -24.82 16.94
N ASN A 322 3.77 -24.70 18.09
CA ASN A 322 3.91 -23.42 18.77
C ASN A 322 5.08 -22.60 18.17
N GLU A 323 5.32 -21.41 18.72
CA GLU A 323 6.42 -20.52 18.34
C GLU A 323 7.83 -21.11 18.51
N ARG A 324 7.95 -22.21 19.27
CA ARG A 324 9.21 -22.96 19.50
C ARG A 324 9.40 -24.13 18.55
N GLY A 325 8.45 -24.35 17.63
CA GLY A 325 8.44 -25.51 16.75
C GLY A 325 7.99 -26.82 17.40
N GLU A 326 7.49 -26.78 18.63
CA GLU A 326 7.00 -27.96 19.35
C GLU A 326 5.58 -28.32 18.90
N LYS A 327 5.30 -29.60 18.73
CA LYS A 327 3.97 -30.08 18.33
C LYS A 327 2.95 -29.88 19.45
N VAL A 328 1.84 -29.24 19.12
CA VAL A 328 0.72 -28.97 20.02
C VAL A 328 -0.51 -29.75 19.55
N LYS A 329 -1.20 -30.41 20.49
CA LYS A 329 -2.45 -31.14 20.18
C LYS A 329 -3.70 -30.26 20.28
N VAL A 330 -3.68 -29.27 21.17
CA VAL A 330 -4.80 -28.38 21.47
C VAL A 330 -4.29 -26.95 21.63
N ALA A 331 -4.80 -26.03 20.85
CA ALA A 331 -4.60 -24.60 21.02
C ALA A 331 -5.79 -23.97 21.72
N ARG A 332 -5.55 -23.27 22.84
CA ARG A 332 -6.57 -22.59 23.66
C ARG A 332 -6.68 -21.12 23.29
N PRO A 333 -7.71 -20.39 23.79
CA PRO A 333 -7.82 -18.95 23.55
C PRO A 333 -6.53 -18.18 23.90
N SER A 334 -6.22 -17.18 23.10
CA SER A 334 -5.01 -16.34 23.13
C SER A 334 -3.70 -17.08 22.83
N MET A 335 -3.74 -18.29 22.30
CA MET A 335 -2.56 -19.05 21.94
C MET A 335 -2.29 -18.90 20.43
N PRO A 336 -1.10 -18.41 20.02
CA PRO A 336 -0.68 -18.43 18.62
C PRO A 336 -0.18 -19.84 18.27
N VAL A 337 -0.62 -20.35 17.11
CA VAL A 337 -0.18 -21.65 16.59
C VAL A 337 0.01 -21.62 15.09
N GLU A 338 1.05 -22.29 14.62
CA GLU A 338 1.25 -22.59 13.22
C GLU A 338 0.45 -23.85 12.85
N ILE A 339 -0.39 -23.74 11.82
CA ILE A 339 -1.33 -24.79 11.38
C ILE A 339 -0.91 -25.30 10.02
N LEU A 340 -0.99 -26.62 9.85
CA LEU A 340 -0.81 -27.33 8.59
C LEU A 340 -2.09 -28.04 8.20
N GLY A 341 -2.49 -27.96 6.93
CA GLY A 341 -3.58 -28.76 6.39
C GLY A 341 -4.63 -28.02 5.58
N PHE A 342 -4.46 -26.72 5.33
CA PHE A 342 -5.32 -25.98 4.41
C PHE A 342 -5.16 -26.44 2.96
N SER A 343 -6.25 -26.35 2.18
CA SER A 343 -6.26 -26.65 0.73
C SER A 343 -5.44 -25.65 -0.07
N GLU A 344 -5.46 -24.39 0.34
CA GLU A 344 -4.74 -23.28 -0.26
C GLU A 344 -4.27 -22.30 0.83
N VAL A 345 -3.44 -21.34 0.49
CA VAL A 345 -2.96 -20.34 1.44
C VAL A 345 -4.06 -19.32 1.71
N PRO A 346 -4.58 -19.22 2.95
CA PRO A 346 -5.57 -18.20 3.30
C PRO A 346 -4.94 -16.81 3.28
N GLN A 347 -5.77 -15.78 3.18
CA GLN A 347 -5.28 -14.41 3.29
C GLN A 347 -5.02 -14.07 4.76
N ALA A 348 -3.97 -13.29 4.98
CA ALA A 348 -3.67 -12.79 6.31
C ALA A 348 -4.74 -11.79 6.76
N GLY A 349 -5.21 -11.92 8.01
CA GLY A 349 -6.33 -11.14 8.56
C GLY A 349 -7.70 -11.79 8.40
N GLU A 350 -7.82 -12.89 7.66
CA GLU A 350 -9.06 -13.64 7.57
C GLU A 350 -9.41 -14.32 8.90
N ILE A 351 -10.71 -14.42 9.16
CA ILE A 351 -11.24 -15.10 10.33
C ILE A 351 -11.24 -16.61 10.08
N ILE A 352 -10.65 -17.34 10.98
CA ILE A 352 -10.70 -18.80 10.98
C ILE A 352 -11.87 -19.29 11.85
N ASN A 353 -12.67 -20.20 11.30
CA ASN A 353 -13.79 -20.83 11.98
C ASN A 353 -13.63 -22.35 11.95
N GLY A 354 -13.73 -22.97 13.11
CA GLY A 354 -13.90 -24.41 13.23
C GLY A 354 -15.33 -24.81 12.85
N MET A 355 -15.50 -25.77 11.93
CA MET A 355 -16.82 -26.24 11.49
C MET A 355 -16.76 -27.67 10.97
N ASP A 356 -17.90 -28.19 10.50
CA ASP A 356 -17.94 -29.52 9.92
C ASP A 356 -17.42 -29.50 8.47
N ASP A 357 -16.83 -30.61 8.02
CA ASP A 357 -16.12 -30.70 6.74
C ASP A 357 -17.01 -30.36 5.53
N ASN A 358 -18.24 -30.89 5.52
CA ASN A 358 -19.20 -30.62 4.44
C ASN A 358 -19.66 -29.17 4.40
N GLU A 359 -19.84 -28.55 5.56
CA GLU A 359 -20.21 -27.14 5.70
C GLU A 359 -19.07 -26.21 5.24
N ALA A 360 -17.85 -26.46 5.72
CA ALA A 360 -16.67 -25.71 5.31
C ALA A 360 -16.47 -25.71 3.81
N ARG A 361 -16.59 -26.88 3.18
CA ARG A 361 -16.45 -27.03 1.74
C ARG A 361 -17.55 -26.28 0.97
N ALA A 362 -18.81 -26.40 1.39
CA ALA A 362 -19.93 -25.75 0.72
C ALA A 362 -19.82 -24.22 0.77
N ILE A 363 -19.41 -23.65 1.92
CA ILE A 363 -19.20 -22.21 2.07
C ILE A 363 -18.00 -21.75 1.23
N ALA A 364 -16.88 -22.46 1.25
CA ALA A 364 -15.71 -22.14 0.45
C ALA A 364 -16.03 -22.11 -1.06
N GLU A 365 -16.73 -23.13 -1.57
CA GLU A 365 -17.14 -23.20 -2.97
C GLU A 365 -18.05 -22.02 -3.38
N LYS A 366 -18.98 -21.62 -2.52
CA LYS A 366 -19.84 -20.45 -2.76
C LYS A 366 -19.05 -19.15 -2.77
N ARG A 367 -18.11 -18.96 -1.82
CA ARG A 367 -17.25 -17.77 -1.77
C ARG A 367 -16.36 -17.66 -3.00
N ILE A 368 -15.75 -18.76 -3.45
CA ILE A 368 -14.94 -18.82 -4.68
C ILE A 368 -15.80 -18.45 -5.90
N ALA A 369 -17.03 -18.96 -5.99
CA ALA A 369 -17.93 -18.65 -7.10
C ALA A 369 -18.29 -17.14 -7.11
N LYS A 370 -18.60 -16.57 -5.93
CA LYS A 370 -18.89 -15.12 -5.77
C LYS A 370 -17.69 -14.25 -6.18
N GLN A 371 -16.51 -14.61 -5.71
CA GLN A 371 -15.28 -13.90 -6.06
C GLN A 371 -15.00 -13.91 -7.58
N ARG A 372 -15.17 -15.05 -8.25
CA ARG A 372 -15.02 -15.16 -9.70
C ARG A 372 -15.99 -14.27 -10.48
N VAL A 373 -17.23 -14.18 -10.02
CA VAL A 373 -18.24 -13.28 -10.63
C VAL A 373 -17.84 -11.83 -10.46
N GLN A 374 -17.36 -11.44 -9.29
CA GLN A 374 -16.88 -10.07 -9.03
C GLN A 374 -15.65 -9.72 -9.89
N GLU A 375 -14.70 -10.63 -10.02
CA GLU A 375 -13.51 -10.46 -10.86
C GLU A 375 -13.89 -10.29 -12.34
N LEU A 376 -14.83 -11.09 -12.85
CA LEU A 376 -15.34 -10.97 -14.21
C LEU A 376 -16.06 -9.63 -14.44
N GLN A 377 -16.84 -9.16 -13.47
CA GLN A 377 -17.51 -7.86 -13.56
C GLN A 377 -16.54 -6.68 -13.50
N ALA A 378 -15.46 -6.79 -12.72
CA ALA A 378 -14.41 -5.78 -12.65
C ALA A 378 -13.65 -5.64 -13.97
N THR A 379 -13.42 -6.76 -14.68
CA THR A 379 -12.68 -6.78 -15.95
C THR A 379 -13.50 -6.17 -17.11
N HIS A 380 -14.84 -6.14 -17.02
CA HIS A 380 -15.71 -5.61 -18.08
C HIS A 380 -16.00 -4.10 -18.02
N LYS A 381 -15.46 -3.37 -17.04
CA LYS A 381 -15.75 -1.94 -16.85
C LYS A 381 -14.83 -0.96 -17.57
N VAL A 382 -14.01 -1.41 -18.51
CA VAL A 382 -13.26 -0.49 -19.38
C VAL A 382 -14.23 0.07 -20.43
N THR A 383 -14.72 1.28 -20.22
CA THR A 383 -15.59 1.96 -21.16
C THR A 383 -14.77 2.57 -22.31
N LEU A 384 -15.42 2.80 -23.47
CA LEU A 384 -14.80 3.51 -24.60
C LEU A 384 -14.30 4.91 -24.19
N ASP A 385 -14.96 5.55 -23.23
CA ASP A 385 -14.54 6.84 -22.68
C ASP A 385 -13.23 6.74 -21.91
N ASP A 386 -12.98 5.64 -21.19
CA ASP A 386 -11.69 5.39 -20.52
C ASP A 386 -10.56 5.20 -21.54
N ILE A 387 -10.85 4.52 -22.65
CA ILE A 387 -9.89 4.36 -23.76
C ILE A 387 -9.59 5.71 -24.41
N PHE A 388 -10.61 6.54 -24.64
CA PHE A 388 -10.43 7.91 -25.19
C PHE A 388 -9.62 8.80 -24.24
N ASN A 389 -9.87 8.73 -22.93
CA ASN A 389 -9.10 9.47 -21.93
C ASN A 389 -7.64 8.97 -21.87
N GLN A 390 -7.40 7.67 -22.00
CA GLN A 390 -6.05 7.11 -22.09
C GLN A 390 -5.30 7.57 -23.35
N ILE A 391 -5.98 7.66 -24.50
CA ILE A 391 -5.38 8.14 -25.75
C ILE A 391 -5.07 9.66 -25.69
N GLN A 392 -5.89 10.45 -24.99
CA GLN A 392 -5.65 11.89 -24.80
C GLN A 392 -4.55 12.22 -23.79
N GLN A 393 -4.28 11.34 -22.83
CA GLN A 393 -3.26 11.56 -21.79
C GLN A 393 -1.82 11.21 -22.22
N GLY A 394 -1.62 10.78 -23.47
CA GLY A 394 -0.31 10.35 -23.97
C GLY A 394 -0.02 8.86 -23.68
N GLU A 395 0.98 8.29 -24.35
CA GLU A 395 1.40 6.91 -24.14
C GLU A 395 2.06 6.77 -22.75
N LEU A 396 1.26 6.40 -21.74
CA LEU A 396 1.80 5.97 -20.45
C LEU A 396 2.62 4.68 -20.68
N LYS A 397 3.85 4.68 -20.23
CA LYS A 397 4.68 3.48 -20.27
C LYS A 397 4.33 2.60 -19.08
N ASP A 398 3.94 1.36 -19.35
CA ASP A 398 3.64 0.38 -18.30
C ASP A 398 4.92 -0.35 -17.87
N LEU A 399 5.20 -0.34 -16.56
CA LEU A 399 6.21 -1.17 -15.93
C LEU A 399 5.50 -2.38 -15.30
N ASN A 400 5.55 -3.50 -16.00
CA ASN A 400 4.92 -4.73 -15.54
C ASN A 400 5.80 -5.45 -14.53
N ILE A 401 5.22 -5.87 -13.40
CA ILE A 401 5.93 -6.53 -12.31
C ILE A 401 5.17 -7.79 -11.88
N ILE A 402 5.91 -8.87 -11.64
CA ILE A 402 5.43 -10.08 -10.96
C ILE A 402 6.10 -10.14 -9.60
N ILE A 403 5.31 -10.26 -8.53
CA ILE A 403 5.78 -10.29 -7.15
C ILE A 403 5.67 -11.71 -6.59
N LYS A 404 6.77 -12.21 -6.04
CA LYS A 404 6.80 -13.45 -5.25
C LYS A 404 7.47 -13.16 -3.91
N ALA A 405 6.81 -13.54 -2.82
CA ALA A 405 7.36 -13.37 -1.47
C ALA A 405 7.19 -14.64 -0.63
N ASP A 406 7.89 -14.69 0.47
CA ASP A 406 7.83 -15.83 1.41
C ASP A 406 6.51 -15.90 2.17
N VAL A 407 5.93 -14.75 2.55
CA VAL A 407 4.68 -14.66 3.31
C VAL A 407 3.68 -13.70 2.66
N GLN A 408 2.39 -13.89 2.97
CA GLN A 408 1.30 -13.10 2.40
C GLN A 408 1.40 -11.62 2.76
N GLY A 409 1.77 -11.30 3.98
CA GLY A 409 1.92 -9.91 4.41
C GLY A 409 3.02 -9.16 3.65
N SER A 410 4.12 -9.83 3.27
CA SER A 410 5.18 -9.23 2.43
C SER A 410 4.70 -8.95 1.01
N VAL A 411 3.87 -9.84 0.43
CA VAL A 411 3.24 -9.60 -0.88
C VAL A 411 2.35 -8.37 -0.83
N GLU A 412 1.51 -8.27 0.20
CA GLU A 412 0.58 -7.16 0.40
C GLU A 412 1.31 -5.83 0.59
N ALA A 413 2.37 -5.81 1.43
CA ALA A 413 3.17 -4.61 1.67
C ALA A 413 3.90 -4.12 0.42
N LEU A 414 4.52 -5.01 -0.35
CA LEU A 414 5.16 -4.68 -1.63
C LEU A 414 4.14 -4.13 -2.63
N ARG A 415 3.00 -4.80 -2.76
CA ARG A 415 1.93 -4.36 -3.65
C ARG A 415 1.47 -2.94 -3.33
N GLN A 416 1.11 -2.67 -2.07
CA GLN A 416 0.66 -1.35 -1.63
C GLN A 416 1.73 -0.27 -1.83
N SER A 417 3.00 -0.58 -1.51
CA SER A 417 4.10 0.36 -1.68
C SER A 417 4.34 0.69 -3.15
N LEU A 418 4.30 -0.29 -4.04
CA LEU A 418 4.51 -0.09 -5.48
C LEU A 418 3.32 0.62 -6.13
N GLU A 419 2.08 0.28 -5.77
CA GLU A 419 0.87 0.97 -6.24
C GLU A 419 0.79 2.42 -5.73
N GLY A 420 1.44 2.72 -4.59
CA GLY A 420 1.57 4.06 -4.02
C GLY A 420 2.51 4.99 -4.81
N ILE A 421 3.42 4.45 -5.61
CA ILE A 421 4.34 5.24 -6.43
C ILE A 421 3.58 5.81 -7.63
N LYS A 422 3.36 7.12 -7.63
CA LYS A 422 2.64 7.81 -8.71
C LYS A 422 3.62 8.56 -9.59
N ASN A 423 3.57 8.31 -10.88
CA ASN A 423 4.34 9.04 -11.89
C ASN A 423 3.42 9.37 -13.08
N PRO A 424 3.51 10.57 -13.66
CA PRO A 424 2.65 10.98 -14.78
C PRO A 424 2.95 10.27 -16.11
N GLU A 425 4.14 9.70 -16.29
CA GLU A 425 4.59 9.09 -17.55
C GLU A 425 4.74 7.57 -17.47
N VAL A 426 4.95 7.01 -16.27
CA VAL A 426 5.15 5.57 -16.05
C VAL A 426 4.16 5.04 -15.03
N ARG A 427 3.44 3.98 -15.40
CA ARG A 427 2.50 3.29 -14.52
C ARG A 427 3.05 1.93 -14.15
N ILE A 428 2.99 1.60 -12.86
CA ILE A 428 3.30 0.25 -12.37
C ILE A 428 2.05 -0.62 -12.53
N VAL A 429 2.23 -1.78 -13.17
CA VAL A 429 1.18 -2.79 -13.33
C VAL A 429 1.64 -4.09 -12.69
N ILE A 430 0.97 -4.49 -11.63
CA ILE A 430 1.24 -5.78 -10.98
C ILE A 430 0.46 -6.87 -11.72
N VAL A 431 1.16 -7.62 -12.58
CA VAL A 431 0.58 -8.67 -13.40
C VAL A 431 0.16 -9.87 -12.55
N HIS A 432 1.02 -10.25 -11.60
CA HIS A 432 0.76 -11.36 -10.69
C HIS A 432 1.48 -11.13 -9.36
N ALA A 433 0.83 -11.47 -8.26
CA ALA A 433 1.41 -11.40 -6.93
C ALA A 433 0.98 -12.64 -6.14
N ALA A 434 1.94 -13.42 -5.67
CA ALA A 434 1.66 -14.65 -4.93
C ALA A 434 2.75 -15.02 -3.93
N VAL A 435 2.37 -15.84 -2.98
CA VAL A 435 3.27 -16.39 -1.95
C VAL A 435 3.97 -17.64 -2.47
N GLY A 436 5.19 -17.84 -2.02
CA GLY A 436 6.00 -19.03 -2.29
C GLY A 436 7.18 -18.77 -3.21
N ALA A 437 7.89 -19.84 -3.55
CA ALA A 437 9.08 -19.76 -4.40
C ALA A 437 8.71 -19.38 -5.84
N ILE A 438 9.65 -18.73 -6.53
CA ILE A 438 9.55 -18.44 -7.95
C ILE A 438 9.66 -19.75 -8.72
N ASN A 439 8.78 -19.98 -9.68
CA ASN A 439 8.73 -21.18 -10.51
C ASN A 439 8.84 -20.83 -12.00
N GLU A 440 8.96 -21.86 -12.85
CA GLU A 440 9.11 -21.67 -14.30
C GLU A 440 7.87 -21.02 -14.92
N SER A 441 6.67 -21.29 -14.40
CA SER A 441 5.43 -20.66 -14.89
C SER A 441 5.44 -19.15 -14.67
N ASP A 442 6.04 -18.65 -13.57
CA ASP A 442 6.19 -17.23 -13.31
C ASP A 442 7.12 -16.58 -14.35
N ILE A 443 8.19 -17.27 -14.74
CA ILE A 443 9.11 -16.79 -15.78
C ILE A 443 8.42 -16.75 -17.15
N MET A 444 7.63 -17.78 -17.49
CA MET A 444 6.87 -17.79 -18.74
C MET A 444 5.83 -16.68 -18.78
N LEU A 445 5.14 -16.43 -17.68
CA LEU A 445 4.20 -15.31 -17.56
C LEU A 445 4.92 -13.97 -17.72
N ALA A 446 6.09 -13.82 -17.10
CA ALA A 446 6.91 -12.61 -17.21
C ALA A 446 7.38 -12.37 -18.64
N SER A 447 7.83 -13.41 -19.34
CA SER A 447 8.21 -13.35 -20.77
C SER A 447 7.02 -12.91 -21.63
N ALA A 448 5.84 -13.48 -21.41
CA ALA A 448 4.63 -13.16 -22.17
C ALA A 448 4.10 -11.74 -21.92
N SER A 449 4.26 -11.22 -20.71
CA SER A 449 3.78 -9.89 -20.31
C SER A 449 4.86 -8.81 -20.31
N ASN A 450 6.08 -9.13 -20.73
CA ASN A 450 7.25 -8.25 -20.63
C ASN A 450 7.42 -7.67 -19.23
N ALA A 451 7.34 -8.52 -18.21
CA ALA A 451 7.38 -8.15 -16.81
C ALA A 451 8.72 -8.46 -16.16
N ILE A 452 9.05 -7.70 -15.12
CA ILE A 452 10.17 -7.98 -14.20
C ILE A 452 9.66 -8.93 -13.12
N VAL A 453 10.42 -9.99 -12.80
CA VAL A 453 10.11 -10.88 -11.68
C VAL A 453 10.86 -10.42 -10.44
N MET A 454 10.10 -10.08 -9.41
CA MET A 454 10.62 -9.61 -8.13
C MET A 454 10.39 -10.67 -7.05
N GLY A 455 11.46 -11.23 -6.52
CA GLY A 455 11.44 -12.14 -5.39
C GLY A 455 11.79 -11.45 -4.08
N PHE A 456 10.90 -11.47 -3.10
CA PHE A 456 11.16 -10.92 -1.77
C PHE A 456 11.35 -12.04 -0.76
N ASN A 457 12.54 -12.10 -0.17
CA ASN A 457 12.98 -13.13 0.76
C ASN A 457 12.86 -14.57 0.21
N VAL A 458 12.66 -14.73 -1.10
CA VAL A 458 12.65 -16.00 -1.81
C VAL A 458 13.80 -16.07 -2.81
N ARG A 459 14.29 -17.28 -3.09
CA ARG A 459 15.37 -17.49 -4.04
C ARG A 459 14.96 -18.46 -5.12
N PRO A 460 15.21 -18.12 -6.40
CA PRO A 460 14.99 -19.04 -7.51
C PRO A 460 15.97 -20.20 -7.44
N ASP A 461 15.53 -21.40 -7.81
CA ASP A 461 16.42 -22.52 -7.99
C ASP A 461 17.22 -22.44 -9.31
N ALA A 462 18.12 -23.38 -9.55
CA ALA A 462 18.99 -23.36 -10.72
C ALA A 462 18.23 -23.49 -12.05
N ASN A 463 17.08 -24.19 -12.08
CA ASN A 463 16.28 -24.37 -13.28
C ASN A 463 15.55 -23.06 -13.64
N VAL A 464 14.97 -22.40 -12.63
CA VAL A 464 14.29 -21.12 -12.80
C VAL A 464 15.25 -20.02 -13.27
N ARG A 465 16.50 -20.00 -12.76
CA ARG A 465 17.52 -19.05 -13.25
C ARG A 465 17.84 -19.27 -14.73
N ARG A 466 18.05 -20.52 -15.13
CA ARG A 466 18.29 -20.87 -16.54
C ARG A 466 17.11 -20.49 -17.43
N ALA A 467 15.88 -20.74 -16.95
CA ALA A 467 14.67 -20.34 -17.67
C ALA A 467 14.61 -18.83 -17.84
N ALA A 468 14.91 -18.05 -16.80
CA ALA A 468 14.95 -16.58 -16.86
C ALA A 468 16.02 -16.07 -17.84
N GLU A 469 17.22 -16.67 -17.83
CA GLU A 469 18.29 -16.35 -18.78
C GLU A 469 17.90 -16.67 -20.24
N ASN A 470 17.29 -17.83 -20.49
CA ASN A 470 16.84 -18.23 -21.81
C ASN A 470 15.73 -17.34 -22.37
N GLU A 471 14.77 -16.97 -21.53
CA GLU A 471 13.64 -16.09 -21.86
C GLU A 471 13.99 -14.60 -21.77
N LYS A 472 15.22 -14.26 -21.33
CA LYS A 472 15.70 -12.87 -21.13
C LYS A 472 14.80 -12.07 -20.17
N VAL A 473 14.26 -12.73 -19.14
CA VAL A 473 13.45 -12.11 -18.10
C VAL A 473 14.36 -11.55 -17.02
N ASP A 474 14.16 -10.28 -16.64
CA ASP A 474 14.85 -9.68 -15.51
C ASP A 474 14.30 -10.26 -14.19
N LEU A 475 15.14 -10.98 -13.47
CA LEU A 475 14.82 -11.65 -12.23
C LEU A 475 15.64 -11.05 -11.09
N ARG A 476 14.99 -10.35 -10.18
CA ARG A 476 15.63 -9.69 -9.05
C ARG A 476 15.14 -10.24 -7.73
N THR A 477 16.04 -10.32 -6.76
CA THR A 477 15.72 -10.83 -5.42
C THR A 477 16.16 -9.85 -4.35
N TYR A 478 15.27 -9.58 -3.39
CA TYR A 478 15.49 -8.63 -2.30
C TYR A 478 15.27 -9.29 -0.96
N ARG A 479 15.88 -8.73 0.08
CA ARG A 479 15.68 -9.11 1.48
C ARG A 479 15.18 -7.96 2.33
N VAL A 480 15.31 -6.74 1.84
CA VAL A 480 14.86 -5.51 2.49
C VAL A 480 13.90 -4.79 1.54
N ILE A 481 12.76 -4.35 2.04
CA ILE A 481 11.70 -3.75 1.22
C ILE A 481 12.14 -2.44 0.57
N TYR A 482 12.98 -1.66 1.24
CA TYR A 482 13.54 -0.42 0.70
C TYR A 482 14.33 -0.63 -0.58
N ASP A 483 15.14 -1.69 -0.63
CA ASP A 483 15.96 -1.99 -1.81
C ASP A 483 15.07 -2.30 -3.01
N ALA A 484 13.95 -3.01 -2.78
CA ALA A 484 12.98 -3.32 -3.81
C ALA A 484 12.29 -2.06 -4.37
N ILE A 485 11.85 -1.17 -3.48
CA ILE A 485 11.18 0.09 -3.85
C ILE A 485 12.16 1.00 -4.62
N ASN A 486 13.36 1.22 -4.10
CA ASN A 486 14.38 2.06 -4.72
C ASN A 486 14.78 1.55 -6.12
N ASP A 487 14.85 0.23 -6.30
CA ASP A 487 15.19 -0.36 -7.60
C ASP A 487 14.07 -0.14 -8.64
N VAL A 488 12.80 -0.26 -8.21
CA VAL A 488 11.66 0.03 -9.08
C VAL A 488 11.61 1.52 -9.44
N GLU A 489 11.81 2.41 -8.49
CA GLU A 489 11.90 3.85 -8.76
C GLU A 489 13.04 4.17 -9.74
N SER A 490 14.20 3.52 -9.58
CA SER A 490 15.34 3.69 -10.48
C SER A 490 15.02 3.16 -11.90
N ALA A 491 14.30 2.04 -12.00
CA ALA A 491 13.84 1.51 -13.27
C ALA A 491 12.83 2.45 -13.96
N MET A 492 11.90 3.04 -13.20
CA MET A 492 10.96 4.03 -13.71
C MET A 492 11.69 5.28 -14.21
N ARG A 493 12.69 5.79 -13.48
CA ARG A 493 13.53 6.92 -13.95
C ARG A 493 14.21 6.61 -15.28
N GLY A 494 14.73 5.39 -15.44
CA GLY A 494 15.34 4.95 -16.69
C GLY A 494 14.37 4.86 -17.88
N MET A 495 13.07 4.75 -17.62
CA MET A 495 12.01 4.75 -18.63
C MET A 495 11.54 6.15 -19.04
N LEU A 496 11.80 7.18 -18.23
CA LEU A 496 11.42 8.55 -18.51
C LEU A 496 12.23 9.09 -19.70
N ALA A 497 11.61 9.97 -20.50
CA ALA A 497 12.33 10.66 -21.55
C ALA A 497 13.37 11.62 -20.92
N PRO A 498 14.56 11.74 -21.48
CA PRO A 498 15.55 12.67 -20.97
C PRO A 498 15.00 14.10 -21.02
N GLN A 499 15.05 14.79 -19.89
CA GLN A 499 14.68 16.20 -19.82
C GLN A 499 15.92 17.04 -20.12
N PHE A 500 15.78 17.99 -21.04
CA PHE A 500 16.83 18.91 -21.38
C PHE A 500 16.52 20.28 -20.75
N LYS A 501 17.51 20.85 -20.09
CA LYS A 501 17.44 22.22 -19.58
C LYS A 501 18.42 23.09 -20.31
N GLU A 502 17.95 24.27 -20.70
CA GLU A 502 18.84 25.30 -21.23
C GLU A 502 19.74 25.84 -20.11
N VAL A 503 21.02 25.75 -20.33
CA VAL A 503 22.04 26.35 -19.46
C VAL A 503 22.79 27.40 -20.24
N VAL A 504 22.70 28.65 -19.81
CA VAL A 504 23.47 29.76 -20.42
C VAL A 504 24.92 29.56 -20.06
N VAL A 505 25.76 29.41 -21.11
CA VAL A 505 27.18 29.13 -20.99
C VAL A 505 28.00 30.41 -21.06
N GLY A 506 27.53 31.42 -21.80
CA GLY A 506 28.21 32.69 -21.91
C GLY A 506 27.41 33.77 -22.65
N ARG A 507 27.84 35.01 -22.48
CA ARG A 507 27.27 36.17 -23.15
C ARG A 507 28.36 37.00 -23.78
N ALA A 508 28.11 37.51 -24.99
CA ALA A 508 28.99 38.43 -25.66
C ALA A 508 28.21 39.63 -26.20
N GLU A 509 28.75 40.81 -26.01
CA GLU A 509 28.23 42.08 -26.54
C GLU A 509 28.85 42.40 -27.88
N VAL A 510 28.01 42.67 -28.89
CA VAL A 510 28.47 43.07 -30.23
C VAL A 510 28.94 44.51 -30.20
N ARG A 511 30.23 44.72 -30.40
CA ARG A 511 30.86 46.07 -30.44
C ARG A 511 31.08 46.60 -31.83
N GLN A 512 31.24 45.72 -32.82
CA GLN A 512 31.48 46.09 -34.19
C GLN A 512 30.89 45.06 -35.14
N VAL A 513 30.30 45.51 -36.25
CA VAL A 513 29.75 44.62 -37.27
C VAL A 513 30.63 44.69 -38.51
N ILE A 514 31.20 43.57 -38.91
CA ILE A 514 32.08 43.45 -40.08
C ILE A 514 31.33 42.70 -41.17
N SER A 515 30.98 43.42 -42.25
CA SER A 515 30.30 42.81 -43.39
C SER A 515 31.33 42.31 -44.41
N THR A 516 31.24 41.00 -44.70
CA THR A 516 32.06 40.37 -45.76
C THR A 516 31.14 39.85 -46.87
N PRO A 517 31.61 39.62 -48.09
CA PRO A 517 30.77 39.12 -49.19
C PRO A 517 30.14 37.74 -48.89
N LYS A 518 30.72 36.97 -47.98
CA LYS A 518 30.23 35.62 -47.62
C LYS A 518 29.39 35.57 -46.34
N ALA A 519 29.70 36.39 -45.33
CA ALA A 519 29.03 36.37 -44.04
C ALA A 519 29.16 37.72 -43.32
N ILE A 520 28.26 37.97 -42.36
CA ILE A 520 28.38 39.08 -41.40
C ILE A 520 29.05 38.52 -40.15
N VAL A 521 30.14 39.15 -39.74
CA VAL A 521 30.88 38.79 -38.53
C VAL A 521 30.63 39.83 -37.46
N ALA A 522 30.05 39.39 -36.33
CA ALA A 522 29.87 40.22 -35.15
C ALA A 522 31.19 40.27 -34.37
N GLY A 523 31.91 41.41 -34.42
CA GLY A 523 33.03 41.68 -33.51
C GLY A 523 32.50 41.88 -32.09
N SER A 524 32.60 40.87 -31.29
CA SER A 524 31.96 40.78 -29.97
C SER A 524 33.00 40.68 -28.85
N TYR A 525 32.60 41.15 -27.67
CA TYR A 525 33.38 41.03 -26.45
C TYR A 525 32.65 40.14 -25.47
N VAL A 526 33.30 39.05 -25.01
CA VAL A 526 32.66 38.10 -24.06
C VAL A 526 32.60 38.73 -22.67
N THR A 527 31.38 39.03 -22.23
CA THR A 527 31.11 39.67 -20.94
C THR A 527 31.02 38.66 -19.79
N GLU A 528 30.45 37.49 -20.06
CA GLU A 528 30.27 36.44 -19.07
C GLU A 528 30.51 35.05 -19.67
N GLY A 529 31.04 34.13 -18.86
CA GLY A 529 31.22 32.74 -19.21
C GLY A 529 32.14 32.47 -20.39
N ARG A 530 31.72 31.62 -21.32
CA ARG A 530 32.46 31.25 -22.52
C ARG A 530 31.52 31.02 -23.70
N ILE A 531 32.01 31.27 -24.91
CA ILE A 531 31.30 30.93 -26.14
C ILE A 531 32.08 29.85 -26.86
N THR A 532 31.42 28.81 -27.29
CA THR A 532 32.00 27.70 -28.05
C THR A 532 31.41 27.63 -29.45
N ASN A 533 32.17 27.04 -30.36
CA ASN A 533 31.71 26.88 -31.75
C ASN A 533 30.48 25.96 -31.89
N ASP A 534 30.26 25.07 -30.93
CA ASP A 534 29.16 24.12 -30.94
C ASP A 534 27.93 24.60 -30.16
N SER A 535 27.98 25.83 -29.57
CA SER A 535 26.87 26.38 -28.81
C SER A 535 25.71 26.79 -29.70
N GLU A 536 24.52 26.57 -29.22
CA GLU A 536 23.35 27.28 -29.72
C GLU A 536 23.34 28.69 -29.13
N VAL A 537 22.94 29.66 -29.94
CA VAL A 537 23.00 31.07 -29.58
C VAL A 537 21.70 31.77 -29.88
N ARG A 538 21.37 32.73 -29.05
CA ARG A 538 20.27 33.68 -29.28
C ARG A 538 20.84 35.11 -29.32
N LEU A 539 20.32 35.89 -30.27
CA LEU A 539 20.62 37.29 -30.38
C LEU A 539 19.58 38.13 -29.68
N ILE A 540 19.98 38.92 -28.73
CA ILE A 540 19.08 39.74 -27.91
C ILE A 540 19.34 41.21 -28.27
N ARG A 541 18.29 41.93 -28.69
CA ARG A 541 18.28 43.35 -28.98
C ARG A 541 17.27 44.05 -28.07
N ASP A 542 17.74 45.03 -27.31
CA ASP A 542 16.87 45.78 -26.36
C ASP A 542 16.05 44.87 -25.41
N GLY A 543 16.67 43.76 -24.98
CA GLY A 543 16.02 42.79 -24.10
C GLY A 543 15.06 41.79 -24.78
N ILE A 544 14.96 41.84 -26.12
CA ILE A 544 14.09 40.95 -26.91
C ILE A 544 14.93 40.01 -27.75
N VAL A 545 14.61 38.72 -27.75
CA VAL A 545 15.24 37.72 -28.61
C VAL A 545 14.77 37.94 -30.05
N VAL A 546 15.70 38.30 -30.93
CA VAL A 546 15.41 38.57 -32.36
C VAL A 546 15.84 37.44 -33.29
N PHE A 547 16.71 36.54 -32.82
CA PHE A 547 17.13 35.37 -33.57
C PHE A 547 17.61 34.27 -32.63
N GLU A 548 17.34 33.02 -33.02
CA GLU A 548 17.88 31.80 -32.39
C GLU A 548 18.46 30.89 -33.46
N GLY A 549 19.65 30.37 -33.22
CA GLY A 549 20.34 29.51 -34.17
C GLY A 549 21.71 29.03 -33.66
N LYS A 550 22.59 28.66 -34.56
CA LYS A 550 23.92 28.14 -34.23
C LYS A 550 25.02 29.12 -34.65
N VAL A 551 26.16 28.97 -34.01
CA VAL A 551 27.39 29.63 -34.41
C VAL A 551 27.88 28.99 -35.70
N ASP A 552 28.05 29.79 -36.78
CA ASP A 552 28.61 29.33 -38.04
C ASP A 552 30.14 29.32 -37.98
N SER A 553 30.75 30.38 -37.43
CA SER A 553 32.18 30.40 -37.16
C SER A 553 32.53 31.26 -35.94
N LEU A 554 33.49 30.80 -35.16
CA LEU A 554 34.05 31.52 -34.01
C LEU A 554 35.54 31.79 -34.26
N ARG A 555 35.92 33.07 -34.31
CA ARG A 555 37.31 33.48 -34.63
C ARG A 555 37.87 34.44 -33.59
N ARG A 556 39.14 34.31 -33.35
CA ARG A 556 39.90 35.29 -32.58
C ARG A 556 41.01 35.85 -33.47
N PHE A 557 40.95 37.15 -33.80
CA PHE A 557 41.75 37.78 -34.83
C PHE A 557 41.55 37.12 -36.21
N LYS A 558 42.48 36.34 -36.68
CA LYS A 558 42.45 35.66 -38.01
C LYS A 558 42.25 34.13 -37.85
N ASP A 559 42.41 33.61 -36.65
CA ASP A 559 42.41 32.18 -36.39
C ASP A 559 41.02 31.70 -35.91
N GLU A 560 40.59 30.54 -36.40
CA GLU A 560 39.40 29.86 -35.96
C GLU A 560 39.67 29.16 -34.63
N VAL A 561 38.80 29.37 -33.63
CA VAL A 561 39.00 28.87 -32.27
C VAL A 561 37.76 28.05 -31.83
N LYS A 562 37.99 27.09 -30.97
CA LYS A 562 36.91 26.23 -30.44
C LYS A 562 36.13 26.92 -29.33
N GLU A 563 36.79 27.73 -28.50
CA GLU A 563 36.15 28.45 -27.39
C GLU A 563 36.82 29.82 -27.17
N VAL A 564 36.04 30.80 -26.70
CA VAL A 564 36.51 32.10 -26.23
C VAL A 564 35.92 32.35 -24.83
N LYS A 565 36.79 32.68 -23.88
CA LYS A 565 36.44 32.95 -22.48
C LYS A 565 36.15 34.44 -22.25
N THR A 566 35.58 34.72 -21.08
CA THR A 566 35.30 36.08 -20.58
C THR A 566 36.51 37.00 -20.72
N SER A 567 36.24 38.26 -21.02
CA SER A 567 37.24 39.33 -21.21
C SER A 567 38.08 39.24 -22.48
N PHE A 568 37.70 38.41 -23.44
CA PHE A 568 38.36 38.37 -24.74
C PHE A 568 37.40 38.79 -25.85
N GLU A 569 38.01 39.40 -26.88
CA GLU A 569 37.33 39.76 -28.12
C GLU A 569 37.31 38.59 -29.09
N CYS A 570 36.23 38.45 -29.83
CA CYS A 570 36.03 37.41 -30.83
C CYS A 570 35.12 37.88 -31.96
N GLY A 571 35.26 37.26 -33.11
CA GLY A 571 34.35 37.42 -34.24
C GLY A 571 33.41 36.22 -34.30
N ILE A 572 32.10 36.46 -34.19
CA ILE A 572 31.05 35.44 -34.24
C ILE A 572 30.25 35.63 -35.52
N SER A 573 30.11 34.60 -36.33
CA SER A 573 29.12 34.57 -37.38
C SER A 573 27.99 33.63 -37.02
N LEU A 574 26.74 34.05 -37.33
CA LEU A 574 25.54 33.31 -37.04
C LEU A 574 25.06 32.62 -38.31
N GLU A 575 24.68 31.34 -38.18
CA GLU A 575 24.16 30.57 -39.31
C GLU A 575 22.85 31.13 -39.81
N GLY A 576 22.81 31.57 -41.09
CA GLY A 576 21.57 32.02 -41.73
C GLY A 576 21.07 33.43 -41.34
N TYR A 577 21.74 34.15 -40.45
CA TYR A 577 21.31 35.48 -40.00
C TYR A 577 22.28 36.58 -40.34
N ARG A 578 21.76 37.71 -40.89
CA ARG A 578 22.57 38.83 -41.40
C ARG A 578 22.25 40.20 -40.80
N ASP A 579 21.21 40.34 -39.99
CA ASP A 579 20.81 41.64 -39.40
C ASP A 579 21.36 41.81 -37.97
N VAL A 580 22.64 41.61 -37.78
CA VAL A 580 23.33 41.87 -36.51
C VAL A 580 23.69 43.36 -36.41
N LYS A 581 23.46 43.98 -35.26
CA LYS A 581 23.75 45.41 -35.00
C LYS A 581 24.67 45.56 -33.78
N GLU A 582 25.33 46.73 -33.75
CA GLU A 582 26.14 47.12 -32.60
C GLU A 582 25.22 47.31 -31.37
N GLY A 583 25.64 46.78 -30.22
CA GLY A 583 24.85 46.77 -28.98
C GLY A 583 23.98 45.53 -28.81
N ASP A 584 23.87 44.64 -29.79
CA ASP A 584 23.19 43.34 -29.63
C ASP A 584 23.99 42.47 -28.65
N VAL A 585 23.30 41.62 -27.90
CA VAL A 585 23.89 40.64 -27.00
C VAL A 585 23.70 39.23 -27.58
N ILE A 586 24.79 38.50 -27.77
CA ILE A 586 24.79 37.10 -28.17
C ILE A 586 24.90 36.27 -26.90
N GLU A 587 23.83 35.53 -26.58
CA GLU A 587 23.81 34.61 -25.46
C GLU A 587 23.95 33.17 -25.98
N ALA A 588 25.03 32.51 -25.52
CA ALA A 588 25.30 31.12 -25.84
C ALA A 588 24.72 30.21 -24.76
N TYR A 589 23.96 29.20 -25.17
CA TYR A 589 23.37 28.19 -24.27
C TYR A 589 23.64 26.78 -24.79
N LEU A 590 23.62 25.83 -23.89
CA LEU A 590 23.69 24.40 -24.18
C LEU A 590 22.46 23.72 -23.56
N MET A 591 21.98 22.70 -24.25
CA MET A 591 20.95 21.82 -23.71
C MET A 591 21.65 20.73 -22.89
N GLU A 592 21.60 20.83 -21.56
CA GLU A 592 22.09 19.79 -20.67
C GLU A 592 20.99 18.79 -20.36
N GLU A 593 21.32 17.51 -20.49
CA GLU A 593 20.46 16.42 -20.09
C GLU A 593 20.43 16.35 -18.58
N ILE A 594 19.24 16.53 -18.00
CA ILE A 594 19.02 16.41 -16.56
C ILE A 594 18.32 15.09 -16.29
N ALA A 595 18.81 14.38 -15.26
CA ALA A 595 18.11 13.22 -14.76
C ALA A 595 16.68 13.62 -14.34
N PRO A 596 15.65 12.95 -14.85
CA PRO A 596 14.27 13.27 -14.51
C PRO A 596 14.06 13.18 -13.00
N GLN A 597 13.42 14.21 -12.42
CA GLN A 597 13.05 14.24 -10.99
C GLN A 597 11.66 13.61 -10.83
N PHE A 598 11.51 12.83 -9.75
CA PHE A 598 10.22 12.25 -9.34
C PHE A 598 9.32 13.30 -8.70
#